data_6210d29438970dcb9f2245529e376652
#
_entry.id   6210d29438970dcb9f2245529e376652
#
_cell.length_a   1.000
_cell.length_b   1.000
_cell.length_c   1.000
_cell.angle_alpha   90.00
_cell.angle_beta   90.00
_cell.angle_gamma   90.00
#
_symmetry.space_group_name_H-M   'P 1'
#
loop_
_entity.id
_entity.type
_entity.pdbx_description
1 polymer ?
#
loop_
_entity_poly.entity_id
_entity_poly.type
_entity_poly.pdbx_seq_one_letter_code
_entity_poly.pdbx_strand_id
1 'polypeptide(L)'
;MMKKNLKYLLALLCIIVLLLCTGCSSNNAAPQPISITVWTYYNGTLLESFNTLVKTFNETVGKEKGIIVEAYSQGSVNELEASVMQSAEGKVGAAAMPNIFSAYADTAYALDKLGLVVDVSSYLTADERAAYVDNYLTEGDFGQTGSIKIFPVAKSTELLFLNETDWQPFA
;
A
#
# COMPACT_ATOMS: atom_id res chain seq x y z
N MET A 1 -10.61 -63.88 -36.46
CA MET A 1 -11.04 -62.50 -36.85
C MET A 1 -11.31 -61.57 -35.72
N MET A 2 -11.87 -61.98 -34.58
CA MET A 2 -12.20 -61.15 -33.39
C MET A 2 -11.02 -60.45 -32.70
N LYS A 3 -9.87 -61.13 -32.53
CA LYS A 3 -8.68 -60.54 -31.85
C LYS A 3 -8.05 -59.35 -32.59
N LYS A 4 -8.20 -59.24 -33.90
CA LYS A 4 -7.64 -58.14 -34.71
C LYS A 4 -8.50 -56.87 -34.55
N ASN A 5 -9.80 -57.00 -34.50
CA ASN A 5 -10.72 -55.87 -34.32
C ASN A 5 -10.70 -55.31 -32.91
N LEU A 6 -10.40 -56.13 -31.90
CA LEU A 6 -10.25 -55.69 -30.50
C LEU A 6 -9.04 -54.73 -30.31
N LYS A 7 -7.93 -54.96 -31.03
CA LYS A 7 -6.77 -54.05 -30.99
C LYS A 7 -7.08 -52.69 -31.60
N TYR A 8 -7.83 -52.65 -32.69
CA TYR A 8 -8.25 -51.37 -33.28
C TYR A 8 -9.26 -50.61 -32.42
N LEU A 9 -10.16 -51.32 -31.72
CA LEU A 9 -11.10 -50.75 -30.79
C LEU A 9 -10.39 -50.14 -29.59
N LEU A 10 -9.36 -50.82 -29.05
CA LEU A 10 -8.54 -50.32 -27.96
C LEU A 10 -7.72 -49.08 -28.36
N ALA A 11 -7.15 -49.10 -29.57
CA ALA A 11 -6.40 -47.95 -30.08
C ALA A 11 -7.29 -46.72 -30.29
N LEU A 12 -8.52 -46.94 -30.82
CA LEU A 12 -9.49 -45.87 -30.99
C LEU A 12 -9.94 -45.27 -29.65
N LEU A 13 -10.14 -46.11 -28.63
CA LEU A 13 -10.49 -45.66 -27.27
C LEU A 13 -9.36 -44.83 -26.66
N CYS A 14 -8.08 -45.22 -26.80
CA CYS A 14 -6.94 -44.43 -26.33
C CYS A 14 -6.84 -43.09 -27.04
N ILE A 15 -7.10 -43.00 -28.32
CA ILE A 15 -7.10 -41.75 -29.09
C ILE A 15 -8.22 -40.81 -28.58
N ILE A 16 -9.41 -41.33 -28.30
CA ILE A 16 -10.53 -40.57 -27.76
C ILE A 16 -10.19 -40.03 -26.36
N VAL A 17 -9.57 -40.84 -25.48
CA VAL A 17 -9.11 -40.40 -24.14
C VAL A 17 -8.04 -39.32 -24.22
N LEU A 18 -7.08 -39.47 -25.15
CA LEU A 18 -6.07 -38.43 -25.39
C LEU A 18 -6.66 -37.09 -25.87
N LEU A 19 -7.66 -37.15 -26.76
CA LEU A 19 -8.36 -35.95 -27.24
C LEU A 19 -9.22 -35.28 -26.17
N LEU A 20 -9.74 -36.02 -25.19
CA LEU A 20 -10.47 -35.48 -24.04
C LEU A 20 -9.55 -34.84 -23.01
N CYS A 21 -8.28 -35.24 -22.90
CA CYS A 21 -7.30 -34.65 -21.98
C CYS A 21 -6.74 -33.30 -22.47
N THR A 22 -6.86 -32.93 -23.73
CA THR A 22 -6.33 -31.67 -24.27
C THR A 22 -7.29 -30.49 -24.11
N GLY A 23 -8.48 -30.70 -23.52
CA GLY A 23 -9.55 -29.68 -23.40
C GLY A 23 -9.46 -28.72 -22.22
N CYS A 24 -8.47 -28.81 -21.31
CA CYS A 24 -8.41 -27.97 -20.12
C CYS A 24 -7.15 -27.09 -20.07
N SER A 25 -6.94 -26.27 -21.08
CA SER A 25 -5.95 -25.19 -20.99
C SER A 25 -6.53 -23.87 -21.47
N SER A 26 -7.66 -23.46 -20.88
CA SER A 26 -8.03 -22.06 -20.90
C SER A 26 -7.31 -21.39 -19.74
N ASN A 27 -6.08 -20.91 -19.98
CA ASN A 27 -5.38 -19.97 -19.10
C ASN A 27 -6.09 -18.60 -19.08
N ASN A 28 -7.39 -18.59 -18.84
CA ASN A 28 -8.13 -17.41 -18.40
C ASN A 28 -8.08 -17.35 -16.87
N ALA A 29 -6.87 -17.43 -16.29
CA ALA A 29 -6.69 -16.97 -14.94
C ALA A 29 -7.01 -15.47 -14.96
N ALA A 30 -8.09 -15.06 -14.30
CA ALA A 30 -8.35 -13.66 -14.08
C ALA A 30 -7.05 -13.03 -13.49
N PRO A 31 -6.63 -11.85 -13.95
CA PRO A 31 -5.43 -11.23 -13.42
C PRO A 31 -5.54 -11.17 -11.91
N GLN A 32 -4.53 -11.69 -11.21
CA GLN A 32 -4.49 -11.64 -9.75
C GLN A 32 -4.48 -10.18 -9.33
N PRO A 33 -5.30 -9.79 -8.35
CA PRO A 33 -5.32 -8.42 -7.88
C PRO A 33 -3.94 -8.04 -7.30
N ILE A 34 -3.55 -6.80 -7.50
CA ILE A 34 -2.35 -6.22 -6.90
C ILE A 34 -2.69 -5.91 -5.44
N SER A 35 -1.97 -6.52 -4.49
CA SER A 35 -2.09 -6.19 -3.07
C SER A 35 -1.15 -5.04 -2.71
N ILE A 36 -1.68 -4.02 -2.02
CA ILE A 36 -0.95 -2.87 -1.49
C ILE A 36 -1.08 -2.87 0.03
N THR A 37 0.05 -2.98 0.71
CA THR A 37 0.11 -2.94 2.17
C THR A 37 0.33 -1.52 2.66
N VAL A 38 -0.51 -1.07 3.61
CA VAL A 38 -0.42 0.26 4.22
C VAL A 38 -0.22 0.13 5.72
N TRP A 39 0.84 0.72 6.26
CA TRP A 39 1.08 0.79 7.71
C TRP A 39 0.80 2.17 8.24
N THR A 40 0.07 2.20 9.36
CA THR A 40 -0.29 3.44 10.06
C THR A 40 -0.03 3.31 11.56
N TYR A 41 -0.12 4.43 12.28
CA TYR A 41 -0.15 4.47 13.75
C TYR A 41 -1.56 4.78 14.27
N TYR A 42 -2.58 4.71 13.41
CA TYR A 42 -3.94 5.08 13.78
C TYR A 42 -4.53 4.08 14.76
N ASN A 43 -5.24 4.60 15.76
CA ASN A 43 -5.90 3.85 16.82
C ASN A 43 -7.32 4.37 17.05
N GLY A 44 -8.15 3.58 17.74
CA GLY A 44 -9.51 3.97 18.11
C GLY A 44 -10.32 4.45 16.91
N THR A 45 -11.06 5.53 17.06
CA THR A 45 -11.98 6.07 16.04
C THR A 45 -11.28 6.46 14.74
N LEU A 46 -10.02 6.92 14.81
CA LEU A 46 -9.25 7.24 13.61
C LEU A 46 -8.96 5.99 12.78
N LEU A 47 -8.60 4.90 13.44
CA LEU A 47 -8.40 3.60 12.78
C LEU A 47 -9.70 3.08 12.16
N GLU A 48 -10.82 3.18 12.86
CA GLU A 48 -12.13 2.79 12.34
C GLU A 48 -12.50 3.57 11.08
N SER A 49 -12.29 4.90 11.12
CA SER A 49 -12.53 5.78 9.98
C SER A 49 -11.63 5.43 8.79
N PHE A 50 -10.35 5.20 9.03
CA PHE A 50 -9.40 4.80 7.99
C PHE A 50 -9.76 3.44 7.38
N ASN A 51 -10.10 2.45 8.20
CA ASN A 51 -10.54 1.14 7.72
C ASN A 51 -11.83 1.23 6.88
N THR A 52 -12.72 2.16 7.19
CA THR A 52 -13.91 2.44 6.38
C THR A 52 -13.54 2.99 5.00
N LEU A 53 -12.56 3.90 4.93
CA LEU A 53 -12.04 4.41 3.65
C LEU A 53 -11.38 3.31 2.82
N VAL A 54 -10.54 2.47 3.45
CA VAL A 54 -9.90 1.33 2.79
C VAL A 54 -10.94 0.36 2.24
N LYS A 55 -11.96 0.03 3.04
CA LYS A 55 -13.07 -0.82 2.59
C LYS A 55 -13.79 -0.22 1.39
N THR A 56 -14.13 1.06 1.46
CA THR A 56 -14.79 1.76 0.35
C THR A 56 -13.94 1.74 -0.91
N PHE A 57 -12.63 2.01 -0.80
CA PHE A 57 -11.70 1.91 -1.92
C PHE A 57 -11.71 0.50 -2.53
N ASN A 58 -11.57 -0.53 -1.71
CA ASN A 58 -11.53 -1.93 -2.16
C ASN A 58 -12.83 -2.36 -2.86
N GLU A 59 -13.98 -1.87 -2.39
CA GLU A 59 -15.30 -2.18 -2.96
C GLU A 59 -15.61 -1.40 -4.24
N THR A 60 -14.93 -0.29 -4.49
CA THR A 60 -15.15 0.63 -5.63
C THR A 60 -13.95 0.64 -6.58
N VAL A 61 -13.08 1.63 -6.43
CA VAL A 61 -11.92 1.86 -7.32
C VAL A 61 -10.98 0.65 -7.33
N GLY A 62 -10.71 0.07 -6.17
CA GLY A 62 -9.85 -1.10 -6.04
C GLY A 62 -10.38 -2.30 -6.83
N LYS A 63 -11.67 -2.58 -6.70
CA LYS A 63 -12.35 -3.62 -7.47
C LYS A 63 -12.27 -3.38 -8.98
N GLU A 64 -12.50 -2.14 -9.42
CA GLU A 64 -12.43 -1.76 -10.83
C GLU A 64 -11.00 -1.91 -11.39
N LYS A 65 -10.01 -1.49 -10.60
CA LYS A 65 -8.60 -1.49 -11.01
C LYS A 65 -7.85 -2.80 -10.76
N GLY A 66 -8.48 -3.77 -10.08
CA GLY A 66 -7.81 -5.00 -9.66
C GLY A 66 -6.76 -4.75 -8.56
N ILE A 67 -7.04 -3.83 -7.64
CA ILE A 67 -6.17 -3.46 -6.53
C ILE A 67 -6.87 -3.77 -5.21
N ILE A 68 -6.16 -4.39 -4.28
CA ILE A 68 -6.63 -4.62 -2.90
C ILE A 68 -5.67 -3.91 -1.96
N VAL A 69 -6.19 -3.05 -1.10
CA VAL A 69 -5.44 -2.38 -0.03
C VAL A 69 -5.65 -3.14 1.27
N GLU A 70 -4.55 -3.45 1.95
CA GLU A 70 -4.51 -4.06 3.27
C GLU A 70 -3.85 -3.08 4.25
N ALA A 71 -4.61 -2.58 5.21
CA ALA A 71 -4.15 -1.59 6.18
C ALA A 71 -3.90 -2.22 7.54
N TYR A 72 -2.76 -1.90 8.16
CA TYR A 72 -2.35 -2.41 9.47
C TYR A 72 -1.91 -1.26 10.37
N SER A 73 -2.48 -1.19 11.57
CA SER A 73 -1.95 -0.31 12.61
C SER A 73 -0.72 -0.95 13.25
N GLN A 74 0.34 -0.21 13.37
CA GLN A 74 1.57 -0.61 14.05
C GLN A 74 1.62 -0.12 15.51
N GLY A 75 0.49 0.39 16.02
CA GLY A 75 0.40 0.91 17.39
C GLY A 75 0.67 2.41 17.47
N SER A 76 1.76 2.82 18.08
CA SER A 76 2.17 4.22 18.21
C SER A 76 3.06 4.68 17.05
N VAL A 77 3.33 5.98 16.97
CA VAL A 77 4.31 6.57 16.02
C VAL A 77 5.66 5.87 16.16
N ASN A 78 6.17 5.74 17.38
CA ASN A 78 7.48 5.14 17.63
C ASN A 78 7.54 3.66 17.23
N GLU A 79 6.46 2.91 17.46
CA GLU A 79 6.38 1.51 17.05
C GLU A 79 6.32 1.37 15.51
N LEU A 80 5.59 2.24 14.84
CA LEU A 80 5.56 2.29 13.38
C LEU A 80 6.95 2.60 12.80
N GLU A 81 7.62 3.63 13.30
CA GLU A 81 8.98 4.01 12.87
C GLU A 81 9.97 2.86 13.09
N ALA A 82 9.93 2.26 14.28
CA ALA A 82 10.79 1.10 14.58
C ALA A 82 10.52 -0.07 13.63
N SER A 83 9.26 -0.37 13.34
CA SER A 83 8.87 -1.46 12.43
C SER A 83 9.34 -1.20 11.01
N VAL A 84 9.15 0.02 10.51
CA VAL A 84 9.57 0.42 9.15
C VAL A 84 11.10 0.37 9.04
N MET A 85 11.83 0.91 10.01
CA MET A 85 13.30 0.88 10.00
C MET A 85 13.85 -0.55 10.10
N GLN A 86 13.26 -1.43 10.93
CA GLN A 86 13.66 -2.83 11.01
C GLN A 86 13.44 -3.57 9.70
N SER A 87 12.33 -3.29 9.02
CA SER A 87 12.03 -3.84 7.69
C SER A 87 13.03 -3.35 6.64
N ALA A 88 13.33 -2.04 6.64
CA ALA A 88 14.28 -1.42 5.73
C ALA A 88 15.71 -1.97 5.88
N GLU A 89 16.12 -2.26 7.11
CA GLU A 89 17.42 -2.84 7.44
C GLU A 89 17.49 -4.37 7.25
N GLY A 90 16.37 -5.01 6.92
CA GLY A 90 16.30 -6.46 6.74
C GLY A 90 16.59 -7.24 8.02
N LYS A 91 16.21 -6.71 9.19
CA LYS A 91 16.46 -7.38 10.47
C LYS A 91 15.78 -8.73 10.56
N VAL A 92 16.40 -9.67 11.23
CA VAL A 92 15.85 -11.02 11.45
C VAL A 92 14.53 -10.91 12.21
N GLY A 93 13.48 -11.47 11.65
CA GLY A 93 12.12 -11.42 12.21
C GLY A 93 11.32 -10.17 11.86
N ALA A 94 11.90 -9.20 11.17
CA ALA A 94 11.14 -8.07 10.65
C ALA A 94 10.17 -8.51 9.54
N ALA A 95 9.02 -7.86 9.48
CA ALA A 95 8.08 -8.04 8.38
C ALA A 95 8.64 -7.47 7.07
N ALA A 96 8.07 -7.85 5.93
CA ALA A 96 8.40 -7.21 4.66
C ALA A 96 8.02 -5.72 4.69
N MET A 97 8.82 -4.89 4.00
CA MET A 97 8.55 -3.45 3.89
C MET A 97 7.15 -3.22 3.31
N PRO A 98 6.31 -2.36 3.90
CA PRO A 98 5.01 -2.02 3.34
C PRO A 98 5.17 -1.17 2.07
N ASN A 99 4.14 -1.17 1.22
CA ASN A 99 4.12 -0.32 0.03
C ASN A 99 3.91 1.15 0.39
N ILE A 100 3.11 1.42 1.42
CA ILE A 100 2.79 2.76 1.91
C ILE A 100 2.88 2.73 3.44
N PHE A 101 3.39 3.78 4.03
CA PHE A 101 3.41 3.94 5.48
C PHE A 101 3.29 5.41 5.88
N SER A 102 2.70 5.65 7.05
CA SER A 102 2.69 6.98 7.65
C SER A 102 4.07 7.27 8.24
N ALA A 103 4.60 8.47 8.03
CA ALA A 103 5.89 8.88 8.56
C ALA A 103 5.95 10.39 8.79
N TYR A 104 6.80 10.81 9.69
CA TYR A 104 7.31 12.17 9.74
C TYR A 104 8.52 12.34 8.81
N ALA A 105 8.90 13.59 8.58
CA ALA A 105 9.92 13.93 7.60
C ALA A 105 11.30 13.32 7.89
N ASP A 106 11.67 13.18 9.14
CA ASP A 106 12.95 12.60 9.58
C ASP A 106 13.06 11.12 9.24
N THR A 107 12.03 10.33 9.54
CA THR A 107 11.97 8.90 9.20
C THR A 107 11.95 8.72 7.69
N ALA A 108 11.13 9.49 6.97
CA ALA A 108 11.08 9.42 5.52
C ALA A 108 12.41 9.82 4.86
N TYR A 109 13.10 10.84 5.40
CA TYR A 109 14.42 11.23 4.94
C TYR A 109 15.48 10.15 5.16
N ALA A 110 15.47 9.48 6.33
CA ALA A 110 16.37 8.36 6.59
C ALA A 110 16.19 7.22 5.57
N LEU A 111 14.95 6.91 5.22
CA LEU A 111 14.63 5.89 4.22
C LEU A 111 14.95 6.33 2.79
N ASP A 112 14.80 7.62 2.49
CA ASP A 112 15.22 8.19 1.20
C ASP A 112 16.73 8.03 0.97
N LYS A 113 17.54 8.19 2.02
CA LYS A 113 18.99 7.93 1.96
C LYS A 113 19.34 6.48 1.63
N LEU A 114 18.44 5.55 1.95
CA LEU A 114 18.56 4.13 1.58
C LEU A 114 17.99 3.82 0.18
N GLY A 115 17.43 4.82 -0.52
CA GLY A 115 16.79 4.64 -1.81
C GLY A 115 15.45 3.90 -1.77
N LEU A 116 14.77 3.94 -0.61
CA LEU A 116 13.53 3.19 -0.37
C LEU A 116 12.26 4.04 -0.48
N VAL A 117 12.39 5.34 -0.81
CA VAL A 117 11.26 6.25 -0.96
C VAL A 117 11.11 6.66 -2.41
N VAL A 118 9.90 6.56 -2.93
CA VAL A 118 9.56 6.93 -4.31
C VAL A 118 9.20 8.40 -4.37
N ASP A 119 9.69 9.10 -5.40
CA ASP A 119 9.20 10.43 -5.75
C ASP A 119 7.88 10.31 -6.51
N VAL A 120 6.81 10.83 -5.91
CA VAL A 120 5.46 10.78 -6.48
C VAL A 120 5.10 12.02 -7.31
N SER A 121 6.01 12.96 -7.49
CA SER A 121 5.75 14.23 -8.20
C SER A 121 5.25 14.03 -9.63
N SER A 122 5.74 13.02 -10.33
CA SER A 122 5.36 12.70 -11.71
C SER A 122 3.98 12.03 -11.85
N TYR A 123 3.40 11.57 -10.74
CA TYR A 123 2.07 10.93 -10.73
C TYR A 123 0.94 11.91 -10.43
N LEU A 124 1.26 13.16 -10.08
CA LEU A 124 0.28 14.21 -9.80
C LEU A 124 0.11 15.11 -11.00
N THR A 125 -1.13 15.38 -11.37
CA THR A 125 -1.48 16.43 -12.32
C THR A 125 -1.22 17.82 -11.72
N ALA A 126 -1.16 18.84 -12.56
CA ALA A 126 -1.02 20.23 -12.11
C ALA A 126 -2.17 20.66 -11.19
N ASP A 127 -3.39 20.25 -11.51
CA ASP A 127 -4.60 20.58 -10.74
C ASP A 127 -4.61 19.87 -9.36
N GLU A 128 -4.22 18.61 -9.32
CA GLU A 128 -4.07 17.88 -8.06
C GLU A 128 -3.00 18.53 -7.18
N ARG A 129 -1.88 18.92 -7.76
CA ARG A 129 -0.82 19.61 -7.04
C ARG A 129 -1.27 20.97 -6.49
N ALA A 130 -2.01 21.74 -7.27
CA ALA A 130 -2.55 23.03 -6.88
C ALA A 130 -3.63 22.95 -5.79
N ALA A 131 -4.22 21.78 -5.55
CA ALA A 131 -5.17 21.56 -4.47
C ALA A 131 -4.52 21.48 -3.08
N TYR A 132 -3.20 21.35 -2.99
CA TYR A 132 -2.44 21.27 -1.74
C TYR A 132 -1.76 22.59 -1.42
N VAL A 133 -1.52 22.84 -0.13
CA VAL A 133 -0.70 23.94 0.32
C VAL A 133 0.76 23.67 -0.06
N ASP A 134 1.38 24.57 -0.82
CA ASP A 134 2.73 24.40 -1.37
C ASP A 134 3.77 24.01 -0.31
N ASN A 135 3.75 24.67 0.87
CA ASN A 135 4.68 24.38 1.96
C ASN A 135 4.56 22.95 2.50
N TYR A 136 3.40 22.30 2.34
CA TYR A 136 3.22 20.91 2.78
C TYR A 136 3.79 19.92 1.76
N LEU A 137 3.75 20.26 0.48
CA LEU A 137 4.37 19.45 -0.57
C LEU A 137 5.90 19.56 -0.54
N THR A 138 6.42 20.77 -0.31
CA THR A 138 7.87 21.03 -0.29
C THR A 138 8.60 20.42 0.91
N GLU A 139 7.88 20.07 1.98
CA GLU A 139 8.47 19.31 3.10
C GLU A 139 9.05 17.96 2.66
N GLY A 140 8.49 17.37 1.61
CA GLY A 140 8.93 16.10 1.04
C GLY A 140 9.97 16.21 -0.06
N ASP A 141 10.55 17.40 -0.34
CA ASP A 141 11.51 17.56 -1.43
C ASP A 141 12.93 17.09 -1.07
N PHE A 142 13.26 17.06 0.21
CA PHE A 142 14.57 16.65 0.74
C PHE A 142 15.77 17.30 0.03
N GLY A 143 15.61 18.54 -0.40
CA GLY A 143 16.61 19.30 -1.13
C GLY A 143 16.66 19.03 -2.63
N GLN A 144 15.68 18.32 -3.17
CA GLN A 144 15.48 18.10 -4.60
C GLN A 144 14.25 18.88 -5.06
N THR A 145 14.43 20.14 -5.42
CA THR A 145 13.33 21.05 -5.79
C THR A 145 12.33 20.41 -6.75
N GLY A 146 11.07 20.39 -6.35
CA GLY A 146 9.96 19.83 -7.12
C GLY A 146 9.68 18.35 -6.89
N SER A 147 10.53 17.63 -6.17
CA SER A 147 10.30 16.26 -5.73
C SER A 147 9.22 16.21 -4.64
N ILE A 148 8.44 15.14 -4.60
CA ILE A 148 7.44 14.88 -3.55
C ILE A 148 7.65 13.46 -3.04
N LYS A 149 8.44 13.32 -1.99
CA LYS A 149 8.76 12.03 -1.38
C LYS A 149 7.92 11.74 -0.14
N ILE A 150 7.28 12.78 0.40
CA ILE A 150 6.24 12.67 1.43
C ILE A 150 4.96 13.29 0.85
N PHE A 151 3.88 12.53 0.86
CA PHE A 151 2.58 13.04 0.44
C PHE A 151 1.79 13.50 1.68
N PRO A 152 1.35 14.75 1.78
CA PRO A 152 0.69 15.27 2.97
C PRO A 152 -0.74 14.75 3.05
N VAL A 153 -1.03 13.91 4.05
CA VAL A 153 -2.38 13.40 4.32
C VAL A 153 -3.08 14.24 5.39
N ALA A 154 -2.34 14.59 6.45
CA ALA A 154 -2.83 15.42 7.55
C ALA A 154 -1.65 16.17 8.17
N LYS A 155 -1.93 17.35 8.70
CA LYS A 155 -0.98 18.15 9.47
C LYS A 155 -1.59 18.49 10.83
N SER A 156 -0.78 18.40 11.87
CA SER A 156 -1.13 18.87 13.21
C SER A 156 -0.19 20.00 13.61
N THR A 157 -0.66 20.85 14.51
CA THR A 157 0.16 21.91 15.10
C THR A 157 -0.02 21.91 16.61
N GLU A 158 1.02 22.30 17.29
CA GLU A 158 0.97 22.55 18.73
C GLU A 158 0.47 23.97 18.97
N LEU A 159 -0.44 24.12 19.92
CA LEU A 159 -0.98 25.41 20.33
C LEU A 159 -0.78 25.57 21.84
N LEU A 160 -0.32 26.75 22.25
CA LEU A 160 -0.32 27.15 23.64
C LEU A 160 -1.64 27.81 23.96
N PHE A 161 -2.41 27.22 24.87
CA PHE A 161 -3.61 27.81 25.41
C PHE A 161 -3.25 28.50 26.73
N LEU A 162 -3.47 29.82 26.80
CA LEU A 162 -3.27 30.60 28.00
C LEU A 162 -4.63 30.91 28.63
N ASN A 163 -4.86 30.48 29.86
CA ASN A 163 -6.01 30.94 30.66
C ASN A 163 -5.68 32.31 31.20
N GLU A 164 -6.19 33.37 30.58
CA GLU A 164 -5.95 34.76 30.98
C GLU A 164 -6.37 35.05 32.41
N THR A 165 -7.45 34.44 32.91
CA THR A 165 -7.93 34.63 34.27
C THR A 165 -6.91 34.19 35.31
N ASP A 166 -6.31 33.03 35.09
CA ASP A 166 -5.29 32.50 36.03
C ASP A 166 -3.91 33.11 35.80
N TRP A 167 -3.65 33.64 34.59
CA TRP A 167 -2.39 34.27 34.24
C TRP A 167 -2.24 35.71 34.79
N GLN A 168 -3.34 36.45 34.96
CA GLN A 168 -3.32 37.85 35.42
C GLN A 168 -2.46 38.11 36.64
N PRO A 169 -2.39 37.25 37.66
CA PRO A 169 -1.51 37.47 38.82
C PRO A 169 -0.02 37.39 38.51
N PHE A 170 0.38 36.88 37.34
CA PHE A 170 1.77 36.68 36.90
C PHE A 170 2.19 37.60 35.75
N ALA A 171 1.26 38.39 35.22
CA ALA A 171 1.50 39.34 34.13
C ALA A 171 1.84 40.72 34.75
#